data_5637cdb1b7201777f9fee5a5bff3c24e
#
_entry.id   5637cdb1b7201777f9fee5a5bff3c24e
#
_cell.length_a   1.000
_cell.length_b   1.000
_cell.length_c   1.000
_cell.angle_alpha   90.00
_cell.angle_beta   90.00
_cell.angle_gamma   90.00
#
_symmetry.space_group_name_H-M   'P 1'
#
loop_
_entity.id
_entity.type
_entity.pdbx_description
1 polymer ?
#
loop_
_entity_poly.entity_id
_entity_poly.type
_entity_poly.pdbx_seq_one_letter_code
_entity_poly.pdbx_strand_id
1 'polypeptide(L)'
;MDARSWKHAAGAWLKSLCFALLIATGIQVFLVQPFVVPTSSMAKTIKPGDYILVSKLHYGPRTPQSVGLPFLDLYVPGVHLPSARLPGLAEPERGDVVVFHYPPEKKPIDQKTAYVKRLVGLPGDTVEVQNGRAVVNGKPLTAV
;
A
#
# COMPACT_ATOMS: atom_id res chain seq x y z
N MET A 1 31.72 -30.56 20.80
CA MET A 1 30.92 -29.91 19.74
C MET A 1 31.86 -29.03 18.96
N ASP A 2 32.20 -29.43 17.72
CA ASP A 2 33.26 -28.76 16.95
C ASP A 2 32.88 -27.37 16.47
N ALA A 3 33.82 -26.40 16.65
CA ALA A 3 33.69 -25.05 16.20
C ALA A 3 33.42 -24.89 14.68
N ARG A 4 33.61 -25.92 13.90
CA ARG A 4 33.29 -26.02 12.48
C ARG A 4 31.81 -26.30 12.23
N SER A 5 31.16 -27.09 13.02
CA SER A 5 29.76 -27.51 12.82
C SER A 5 28.78 -26.34 13.08
N TRP A 6 29.05 -25.52 14.11
CA TRP A 6 28.18 -24.40 14.41
C TRP A 6 28.29 -23.26 13.36
N LYS A 7 29.49 -23.06 12.77
CA LYS A 7 29.70 -22.08 11.69
C LYS A 7 28.92 -22.46 10.41
N HIS A 8 28.89 -23.74 10.05
CA HIS A 8 28.09 -24.25 8.94
C HIS A 8 26.59 -24.13 9.22
N ALA A 9 26.17 -24.46 10.42
CA ALA A 9 24.76 -24.29 10.84
C ALA A 9 24.37 -22.79 10.84
N ALA A 10 25.18 -21.92 11.43
CA ALA A 10 24.92 -20.48 11.43
C ALA A 10 24.85 -19.90 10.01
N GLY A 11 25.74 -20.33 9.10
CA GLY A 11 25.69 -19.94 7.70
C GLY A 11 24.41 -20.38 6.97
N ALA A 12 23.94 -21.59 7.26
CA ALA A 12 22.68 -22.10 6.71
C ALA A 12 21.46 -21.32 7.23
N TRP A 13 21.42 -21.04 8.53
CA TRP A 13 20.38 -20.20 9.14
C TRP A 13 20.35 -18.78 8.57
N LEU A 14 21.52 -18.16 8.39
CA LEU A 14 21.61 -16.83 7.82
C LEU A 14 21.10 -16.79 6.37
N LYS A 15 21.46 -17.76 5.54
CA LYS A 15 20.94 -17.90 4.17
C LYS A 15 19.42 -18.05 4.16
N SER A 16 18.87 -18.92 5.01
CA SER A 16 17.42 -19.11 5.11
C SER A 16 16.71 -17.82 5.55
N LEU A 17 17.26 -17.10 6.51
CA LEU A 17 16.72 -15.81 6.97
C LEU A 17 16.75 -14.77 5.85
N CYS A 18 17.87 -14.62 5.15
CA CYS A 18 17.97 -13.69 4.01
C CYS A 18 16.95 -14.03 2.91
N PHE A 19 16.77 -15.30 2.60
CA PHE A 19 15.82 -15.76 1.60
C PHE A 19 14.37 -15.47 2.04
N ALA A 20 14.03 -15.76 3.31
CA ALA A 20 12.71 -15.46 3.86
C ALA A 20 12.41 -13.95 3.85
N LEU A 21 13.36 -13.10 4.21
CA LEU A 21 13.23 -11.65 4.16
C LEU A 21 13.04 -11.14 2.73
N LEU A 22 13.75 -11.72 1.77
CA LEU A 22 13.62 -11.35 0.36
C LEU A 22 12.23 -11.69 -0.18
N ILE A 23 11.73 -12.88 0.12
CA ILE A 23 10.36 -13.29 -0.26
C ILE A 23 9.32 -12.39 0.41
N ALA A 24 9.43 -12.17 1.72
CA ALA A 24 8.48 -11.32 2.46
C ALA A 24 8.45 -9.89 1.89
N THR A 25 9.62 -9.33 1.58
CA THR A 25 9.72 -8.01 0.92
C THR A 25 9.07 -8.03 -0.46
N GLY A 26 9.32 -9.05 -1.27
CA GLY A 26 8.71 -9.21 -2.59
C GLY A 26 7.18 -9.26 -2.51
N ILE A 27 6.63 -10.04 -1.59
CA ILE A 27 5.19 -10.13 -1.35
C ILE A 27 4.64 -8.76 -0.95
N GLN A 28 5.27 -8.06 0.00
CA GLN A 28 4.80 -6.77 0.47
C GLN A 28 4.93 -5.66 -0.58
N VAL A 29 5.94 -5.69 -1.40
CA VAL A 29 6.14 -4.70 -2.47
C VAL A 29 5.14 -4.91 -3.61
N PHE A 30 4.93 -6.14 -4.06
CA PHE A 30 4.21 -6.41 -5.31
C PHE A 30 2.80 -6.98 -5.14
N LEU A 31 2.50 -7.68 -4.05
CA LEU A 31 1.23 -8.40 -3.91
C LEU A 31 0.27 -7.74 -2.93
N VAL A 32 0.65 -7.71 -1.65
CA VAL A 32 -0.24 -7.29 -0.56
C VAL A 32 0.51 -6.52 0.50
N GLN A 33 -0.16 -5.54 1.09
CA GLN A 33 0.42 -4.74 2.17
C GLN A 33 -0.57 -4.61 3.33
N PRO A 34 -0.17 -4.99 4.56
CA PRO A 34 -0.99 -4.77 5.74
C PRO A 34 -0.93 -3.29 6.16
N PHE A 35 -2.08 -2.76 6.61
CA PHE A 35 -2.21 -1.44 7.20
C PHE A 35 -3.08 -1.50 8.45
N VAL A 36 -2.81 -0.59 9.40
CA VAL A 36 -3.69 -0.32 10.53
C VAL A 36 -4.43 0.99 10.24
N VAL A 37 -5.73 1.01 10.45
CA VAL A 37 -6.57 2.19 10.19
C VAL A 37 -6.52 3.12 11.40
N PRO A 38 -5.91 4.31 11.31
CA PRO A 38 -5.73 5.19 12.48
C PRO A 38 -6.92 6.12 12.71
N THR A 39 -7.82 6.31 11.73
CA THR A 39 -8.86 7.35 11.77
C THR A 39 -10.25 6.82 11.48
N SER A 40 -11.27 7.53 12.00
CA SER A 40 -12.69 7.18 11.85
C SER A 40 -13.33 7.65 10.54
N SER A 41 -12.57 8.20 9.59
CA SER A 41 -13.14 8.77 8.35
C SER A 41 -13.85 7.74 7.47
N MET A 42 -13.64 6.45 7.70
CA MET A 42 -14.29 5.32 7.04
C MET A 42 -15.10 4.46 8.02
N ALA A 43 -15.49 4.99 9.18
CA ALA A 43 -16.07 4.24 10.30
C ALA A 43 -17.36 3.46 9.96
N LYS A 44 -18.07 3.82 8.89
CA LYS A 44 -19.22 3.05 8.40
C LYS A 44 -18.82 1.75 7.68
N THR A 45 -17.59 1.64 7.21
CA THR A 45 -17.09 0.48 6.46
C THR A 45 -15.91 -0.17 7.18
N ILE A 46 -14.99 0.63 7.72
CA ILE A 46 -13.75 0.19 8.38
C ILE A 46 -13.59 1.01 9.67
N LYS A 47 -13.36 0.36 10.79
CA LYS A 47 -13.23 1.00 12.10
C LYS A 47 -11.78 1.40 12.41
N PRO A 48 -11.55 2.45 13.22
CA PRO A 48 -10.22 2.72 13.76
C PRO A 48 -9.69 1.50 14.54
N GLY A 49 -8.44 1.14 14.30
CA GLY A 49 -7.79 -0.02 14.88
C GLY A 49 -7.91 -1.32 14.06
N ASP A 50 -8.74 -1.34 13.02
CA ASP A 50 -8.83 -2.50 12.14
C ASP A 50 -7.51 -2.71 11.38
N TYR A 51 -7.14 -3.99 11.23
CA TYR A 51 -6.07 -4.43 10.34
C TYR A 51 -6.66 -4.75 8.98
N ILE A 52 -6.21 -4.04 7.95
CA ILE A 52 -6.64 -4.28 6.57
C ILE A 52 -5.48 -4.79 5.74
N LEU A 53 -5.78 -5.69 4.81
CA LEU A 53 -4.83 -6.20 3.84
C LEU A 53 -5.17 -5.60 2.46
N VAL A 54 -4.26 -4.79 1.93
CA VAL A 54 -4.45 -4.09 0.66
C VAL A 54 -3.81 -4.86 -0.47
N SER A 55 -4.61 -5.26 -1.46
CA SER A 55 -4.12 -5.86 -2.69
C SER A 55 -3.51 -4.80 -3.60
N LYS A 56 -2.26 -5.00 -4.00
CA LYS A 56 -1.59 -4.14 -4.98
C LYS A 56 -1.81 -4.59 -6.41
N LEU A 57 -2.21 -5.85 -6.61
CA LEU A 57 -2.46 -6.40 -7.93
C LEU A 57 -3.69 -5.79 -8.60
N HIS A 58 -4.70 -5.39 -7.81
CA HIS A 58 -5.97 -4.89 -8.35
C HIS A 58 -5.76 -3.71 -9.31
N TYR A 59 -5.07 -2.66 -8.86
CA TYR A 59 -4.78 -1.48 -9.68
C TYR A 59 -3.32 -1.41 -10.17
N GLY A 60 -2.60 -2.51 -10.09
CA GLY A 60 -1.20 -2.64 -10.47
C GLY A 60 -0.22 -2.19 -9.39
N PRO A 61 0.75 -3.04 -9.06
CA PRO A 61 1.80 -2.71 -8.12
C PRO A 61 2.72 -1.62 -8.69
N ARG A 62 3.37 -0.88 -7.77
CA ARG A 62 4.43 0.06 -8.15
C ARG A 62 5.78 -0.52 -7.84
N THR A 63 6.76 -0.21 -8.69
CA THR A 63 8.16 -0.46 -8.35
C THR A 63 8.56 0.44 -7.18
N PRO A 64 9.33 -0.07 -6.19
CA PRO A 64 9.75 0.74 -5.04
C PRO A 64 10.64 1.90 -5.47
N GLN A 65 10.48 3.05 -4.84
CA GLN A 65 11.39 4.19 -5.02
C GLN A 65 12.57 4.15 -4.06
N SER A 66 12.44 3.45 -2.93
CA SER A 66 13.47 3.33 -1.91
C SER A 66 13.94 1.89 -1.82
N VAL A 67 15.23 1.72 -1.59
CA VAL A 67 15.82 0.41 -1.31
C VAL A 67 15.77 0.17 0.19
N GLY A 68 15.16 -0.94 0.63
CA GLY A 68 15.04 -1.24 2.05
C GLY A 68 14.11 -2.40 2.37
N LEU A 69 13.77 -2.52 3.65
CA LEU A 69 12.86 -3.52 4.19
C LEU A 69 11.57 -2.81 4.67
N PRO A 70 10.51 -2.74 3.84
CA PRO A 70 9.30 -1.97 4.14
C PRO A 70 8.61 -2.40 5.44
N PHE A 71 8.66 -3.67 5.79
CA PHE A 71 8.03 -4.20 7.01
C PHE A 71 8.76 -3.79 8.31
N LEU A 72 10.02 -3.31 8.23
CA LEU A 72 10.79 -2.75 9.34
C LEU A 72 10.90 -1.22 9.27
N ASP A 73 10.30 -0.59 8.25
CA ASP A 73 10.47 0.83 7.93
C ASP A 73 11.94 1.25 7.83
N LEU A 74 12.78 0.33 7.34
CA LEU A 74 14.22 0.51 7.21
C LEU A 74 14.58 0.72 5.75
N TYR A 75 15.06 1.93 5.43
CA TYR A 75 15.43 2.33 4.06
C TYR A 75 16.85 2.88 3.99
N VAL A 76 17.51 2.63 2.87
CA VAL A 76 18.83 3.20 2.58
C VAL A 76 18.65 4.67 2.20
N PRO A 77 19.19 5.62 2.97
CA PRO A 77 19.03 7.04 2.69
C PRO A 77 19.76 7.43 1.38
N GLY A 78 19.14 8.35 0.63
CA GLY A 78 19.77 8.92 -0.58
C GLY A 78 19.69 8.06 -1.84
N VAL A 79 19.19 6.84 -1.77
CA VAL A 79 18.97 5.97 -2.94
C VAL A 79 17.53 6.07 -3.39
N HIS A 80 17.30 6.68 -4.56
CA HIS A 80 15.98 6.80 -5.17
C HIS A 80 15.96 6.13 -6.54
N LEU A 81 15.05 5.17 -6.70
CA LEU A 81 14.81 4.47 -7.96
C LEU A 81 13.65 5.12 -8.72
N PRO A 82 13.65 5.08 -10.06
CA PRO A 82 12.50 5.50 -10.84
C PRO A 82 11.30 4.59 -10.51
N SER A 83 10.17 5.21 -10.12
CA SER A 83 8.95 4.47 -9.83
C SER A 83 8.08 4.40 -11.08
N ALA A 84 7.71 3.19 -11.45
CA ALA A 84 6.73 2.90 -12.47
C ALA A 84 5.56 2.11 -11.87
N ARG A 85 4.37 2.26 -12.44
CA ARG A 85 3.22 1.41 -12.11
C ARG A 85 3.10 0.32 -13.15
N LEU A 86 3.03 -0.92 -12.70
CA LEU A 86 2.75 -2.07 -13.55
C LEU A 86 1.24 -2.14 -13.86
N PRO A 87 0.83 -2.81 -14.94
CA PRO A 87 -0.58 -3.02 -15.24
C PRO A 87 -1.31 -3.68 -14.09
N GLY A 88 -2.54 -3.23 -13.83
CA GLY A 88 -3.44 -3.83 -12.85
C GLY A 88 -4.36 -4.88 -13.48
N LEU A 89 -5.08 -5.60 -12.63
CA LEU A 89 -6.09 -6.58 -13.04
C LEU A 89 -7.46 -5.91 -13.31
N ALA A 90 -7.68 -4.72 -12.76
CA ALA A 90 -8.92 -3.96 -12.91
C ALA A 90 -8.64 -2.46 -12.95
N GLU A 91 -9.60 -1.70 -13.46
CA GLU A 91 -9.62 -0.24 -13.41
C GLU A 91 -10.40 0.25 -12.19
N PRO A 92 -10.08 1.45 -11.66
CA PRO A 92 -10.82 2.03 -10.55
C PRO A 92 -12.28 2.31 -10.93
N GLU A 93 -13.21 1.94 -10.03
CA GLU A 93 -14.63 2.21 -10.19
C GLU A 93 -15.16 3.14 -9.09
N ARG A 94 -16.31 3.82 -9.35
CA ARG A 94 -16.96 4.63 -8.31
C ARG A 94 -17.51 3.73 -7.21
N GLY A 95 -17.22 4.10 -5.96
CA GLY A 95 -17.58 3.32 -4.80
C GLY A 95 -16.45 2.49 -4.21
N ASP A 96 -15.35 2.27 -4.95
CA ASP A 96 -14.21 1.51 -4.49
C ASP A 96 -13.59 2.11 -3.24
N VAL A 97 -13.15 1.25 -2.33
CA VAL A 97 -12.33 1.64 -1.19
C VAL A 97 -10.86 1.55 -1.62
N VAL A 98 -10.25 2.72 -1.78
CA VAL A 98 -8.88 2.82 -2.30
C VAL A 98 -7.90 3.29 -1.23
N VAL A 99 -6.68 2.75 -1.28
CA VAL A 99 -5.54 3.23 -0.52
C VAL A 99 -4.65 4.04 -1.46
N PHE A 100 -4.32 5.26 -1.06
CA PHE A 100 -3.43 6.13 -1.81
C PHE A 100 -2.46 6.86 -0.89
N HIS A 101 -1.34 7.27 -1.45
CA HIS A 101 -0.32 8.01 -0.71
C HIS A 101 -0.62 9.51 -0.74
N TYR A 102 -0.43 10.19 0.40
CA TYR A 102 -0.74 11.60 0.54
C TYR A 102 0.14 12.47 -0.40
N PRO A 103 -0.45 13.15 -1.40
CA PRO A 103 0.32 13.80 -2.45
C PRO A 103 1.25 14.91 -1.96
N PRO A 104 0.87 15.79 -1.00
CA PRO A 104 1.70 16.90 -0.55
C PRO A 104 3.02 16.52 0.13
N GLU A 105 3.17 15.29 0.62
CA GLU A 105 4.43 14.86 1.23
C GLU A 105 5.55 14.77 0.20
N LYS A 106 6.70 15.40 0.51
CA LYS A 106 7.90 15.40 -0.34
C LYS A 106 8.82 14.18 -0.09
N LYS A 107 8.26 13.05 0.30
CA LYS A 107 8.99 11.79 0.53
C LYS A 107 8.87 10.87 -0.69
N PRO A 108 9.76 9.85 -0.83
CA PRO A 108 9.53 8.75 -1.76
C PRO A 108 8.15 8.14 -1.55
N ILE A 109 7.52 7.63 -2.62
CA ILE A 109 6.11 7.23 -2.57
C ILE A 109 5.84 6.09 -1.58
N ASP A 110 6.79 5.19 -1.42
CA ASP A 110 6.76 4.06 -0.50
C ASP A 110 6.94 4.43 0.98
N GLN A 111 7.37 5.69 1.24
CA GLN A 111 7.52 6.26 2.59
C GLN A 111 6.46 7.33 2.92
N LYS A 112 5.53 7.60 2.00
CA LYS A 112 4.44 8.54 2.24
C LYS A 112 3.35 7.94 3.10
N THR A 113 2.67 8.80 3.86
CA THR A 113 1.48 8.40 4.61
C THR A 113 0.40 7.86 3.70
N ALA A 114 -0.11 6.68 4.02
CA ALA A 114 -1.20 6.05 3.29
C ALA A 114 -2.56 6.47 3.87
N TYR A 115 -3.49 6.82 2.99
CA TYR A 115 -4.88 7.16 3.33
C TYR A 115 -5.84 6.16 2.69
N VAL A 116 -6.88 5.81 3.43
CA VAL A 116 -7.98 4.98 2.94
C VAL A 116 -9.20 5.87 2.74
N LYS A 117 -9.75 5.91 1.54
CA LYS A 117 -10.96 6.67 1.20
C LYS A 117 -11.80 5.91 0.18
N ARG A 118 -13.07 6.32 0.08
CA ARG A 118 -13.97 5.84 -0.97
C ARG A 118 -13.84 6.72 -2.21
N LEU A 119 -13.68 6.10 -3.37
CA LEU A 119 -13.60 6.77 -4.66
C LEU A 119 -14.99 7.23 -5.08
N VAL A 120 -15.20 8.53 -5.17
CA VAL A 120 -16.50 9.11 -5.51
C VAL A 120 -16.60 9.58 -6.96
N GLY A 121 -15.50 9.94 -7.59
CA GLY A 121 -15.46 10.41 -8.97
C GLY A 121 -14.27 9.86 -9.73
N LEU A 122 -14.41 9.74 -11.02
CA LEU A 122 -13.40 9.30 -11.99
C LEU A 122 -12.93 10.48 -12.85
N PRO A 123 -11.82 10.36 -13.59
CA PRO A 123 -11.40 11.39 -14.53
C PRO A 123 -12.52 11.78 -15.50
N GLY A 124 -12.78 13.09 -15.61
CA GLY A 124 -13.87 13.64 -16.44
C GLY A 124 -15.20 13.80 -15.71
N ASP A 125 -15.34 13.34 -14.47
CA ASP A 125 -16.55 13.55 -13.68
C ASP A 125 -16.62 14.96 -13.09
N THR A 126 -17.83 15.51 -13.04
CA THR A 126 -18.16 16.68 -12.23
C THR A 126 -18.69 16.20 -10.88
N VAL A 127 -18.01 16.53 -9.79
CA VAL A 127 -18.37 16.12 -8.43
C VAL A 127 -18.79 17.34 -7.63
N GLU A 128 -19.99 17.30 -7.05
CA GLU A 128 -20.55 18.31 -6.18
C GLU A 128 -20.94 17.72 -4.84
N VAL A 129 -21.03 18.55 -3.81
CA VAL A 129 -21.57 18.16 -2.51
C VAL A 129 -22.85 18.94 -2.26
N GLN A 130 -24.00 18.26 -2.30
CA GLN A 130 -25.31 18.84 -2.05
C GLN A 130 -25.92 18.21 -0.79
N ASN A 131 -26.27 19.03 0.19
CA ASN A 131 -26.85 18.58 1.47
C ASN A 131 -26.06 17.46 2.16
N GLY A 132 -24.70 17.53 2.10
CA GLY A 132 -23.82 16.53 2.70
C GLY A 132 -23.72 15.20 1.92
N ARG A 133 -24.25 15.13 0.72
CA ARG A 133 -24.17 13.97 -0.18
C ARG A 133 -23.38 14.31 -1.43
N ALA A 134 -22.58 13.35 -1.89
CA ALA A 134 -21.87 13.50 -3.16
C ALA A 134 -22.87 13.33 -4.33
N VAL A 135 -22.80 14.27 -5.26
CA VAL A 135 -23.54 14.24 -6.53
C VAL A 135 -22.52 14.18 -7.65
N VAL A 136 -22.61 13.19 -8.51
CA VAL A 136 -21.69 12.98 -9.62
C VAL A 136 -22.44 13.09 -10.94
N ASN A 137 -22.01 14.01 -11.79
CA ASN A 137 -22.65 14.30 -13.08
C ASN A 137 -24.16 14.57 -12.93
N GLY A 138 -24.54 15.33 -11.88
CA GLY A 138 -25.93 15.70 -11.59
C GLY A 138 -26.77 14.58 -10.95
N LYS A 139 -26.20 13.40 -10.67
CA LYS A 139 -26.90 12.27 -10.01
C LYS A 139 -26.36 12.04 -8.60
N PRO A 140 -27.22 11.91 -7.58
CA PRO A 140 -26.77 11.59 -6.24
C PRO A 140 -26.02 10.24 -6.24
N LEU A 141 -24.85 10.19 -5.62
CA LEU A 141 -24.16 8.94 -5.40
C LEU A 141 -24.94 8.18 -4.32
N THR A 142 -25.63 7.12 -4.71
CA THR A 142 -26.32 6.25 -3.77
C THR A 142 -25.25 5.62 -2.88
N ALA A 143 -25.42 5.71 -1.54
CA ALA A 143 -24.48 5.16 -0.60
C ALA A 143 -24.27 3.67 -0.87
N VAL A 144 -23.05 3.31 -1.21
CA VAL A 144 -22.59 1.93 -1.29
C VAL A 144 -22.02 1.54 0.07
#